data_c2fde09dc1fc5b09e8fbb97168614acc
#
_entry.id   c2fde09dc1fc5b09e8fbb97168614acc
#
_cell.length_a   1.000
_cell.length_b   1.000
_cell.length_c   1.000
_cell.angle_alpha   90.00
_cell.angle_beta   90.00
_cell.angle_gamma   90.00
#
_symmetry.space_group_name_H-M   'P 1'
#
loop_
_entity.id
_entity.type
_entity.pdbx_description
1 polymer ?
#
loop_
_entity_poly.entity_id
_entity_poly.type
_entity_poly.pdbx_seq_one_letter_code
_entity_poly.pdbx_strand_id
1 'polypeptide(L)'
;MSGFGNILGYLSGYVNLPRYLGFFGNTQFKVLCIIAVLALTITVGISCLSIQERDPRLEGNPPPQKGGVLSFFVELYRSMKRLPPQVRKVCAVQFFAWIGWFPFLFYITTYIGEIYVEPYFVENPHMSPKEIDATWERATRIGTFALLIFAFTNLAAAVVLPLLIAPGFEPPSPQPHTPLTPHAYTPTTPRSMTGSDYFAYTPQHSTSKLNLSEPSRWERIKSRMPSVQMSAFTLRRAWILSHLLFAAATFLTFFVHDTTTATILVAFIGIPWALSNWAPFALIAAEISKREAIRRNQIPAPATAEGQALANGDDPAQGADQAGVILGIHNVAIAAPQVIATLVSSAIFKALQKPRGTPGDDSVAWVLRFGGLAALVAAYLTTRITEEGEEEEL
;
A
#
# COMPACT_ATOMS: atom_id res chain seq x y z
N MET A 1 9.76 -2.42 -6.14
CA MET A 1 9.96 -1.38 -7.19
C MET A 1 9.79 0.05 -6.63
N SER A 2 8.72 0.37 -5.86
CA SER A 2 8.49 1.71 -5.29
C SER A 2 9.64 2.24 -4.42
N GLY A 3 10.34 1.39 -3.66
CA GLY A 3 11.45 1.80 -2.79
C GLY A 3 12.61 2.47 -3.53
N PHE A 4 13.01 1.96 -4.69
CA PHE A 4 14.06 2.59 -5.51
C PHE A 4 13.60 3.92 -6.09
N GLY A 5 12.34 4.02 -6.55
CA GLY A 5 11.78 5.28 -7.03
C GLY A 5 11.78 6.37 -5.98
N ASN A 6 11.41 6.03 -4.74
CA ASN A 6 11.45 6.96 -3.60
C ASN A 6 12.86 7.44 -3.30
N ILE A 7 13.86 6.55 -3.30
CA ILE A 7 15.27 6.93 -3.09
C ILE A 7 15.73 7.91 -4.17
N LEU A 8 15.48 7.62 -5.44
CA LEU A 8 15.85 8.50 -6.55
C LEU A 8 15.12 9.84 -6.47
N GLY A 9 13.83 9.83 -6.14
CA GLY A 9 13.02 11.04 -5.99
C GLY A 9 13.54 11.95 -4.87
N TYR A 10 13.77 11.39 -3.69
CA TYR A 10 14.27 12.19 -2.55
C TYR A 10 15.74 12.62 -2.73
N LEU A 11 16.57 11.79 -3.35
CA LEU A 11 17.93 12.19 -3.73
C LEU A 11 17.92 13.38 -4.67
N SER A 12 17.04 13.37 -5.67
CA SER A 12 16.86 14.49 -6.59
C SER A 12 16.34 15.75 -5.89
N GLY A 13 15.50 15.60 -4.86
CA GLY A 13 15.04 16.72 -4.03
C GLY A 13 16.15 17.32 -3.13
N TYR A 14 17.08 16.50 -2.66
CA TYR A 14 18.18 16.91 -1.79
C TYR A 14 19.32 17.60 -2.56
N VAL A 15 19.71 17.06 -3.71
CA VAL A 15 20.80 17.58 -4.54
C VAL A 15 20.42 18.95 -5.11
N ASN A 16 21.35 19.90 -5.13
CA ASN A 16 21.15 21.22 -5.74
C ASN A 16 21.17 21.12 -7.27
N LEU A 17 20.06 20.70 -7.85
CA LEU A 17 19.93 20.46 -9.29
C LEU A 17 20.15 21.70 -10.17
N PRO A 18 19.70 22.92 -9.80
CA PRO A 18 19.98 24.11 -10.59
C PRO A 18 21.47 24.36 -10.87
N ARG A 19 22.35 23.92 -9.93
CA ARG A 19 23.80 24.04 -10.11
C ARG A 19 24.34 23.17 -11.26
N TYR A 20 23.71 22.01 -11.50
CA TYR A 20 24.16 21.02 -12.50
C TYR A 20 23.31 21.05 -13.76
N LEU A 21 22.04 21.36 -13.63
CA LEU A 21 21.03 21.30 -14.68
C LEU A 21 20.35 22.67 -14.87
N GLY A 22 21.12 23.77 -14.74
CA GLY A 22 20.61 25.13 -14.84
C GLY A 22 19.94 25.46 -16.18
N PHE A 23 20.21 24.70 -17.24
CA PHE A 23 19.56 24.84 -18.54
C PHE A 23 18.05 24.43 -18.50
N PHE A 24 17.62 23.63 -17.52
CA PHE A 24 16.21 23.33 -17.30
C PHE A 24 15.50 24.39 -16.44
N GLY A 25 16.24 25.23 -15.71
CA GLY A 25 15.65 26.27 -14.87
C GLY A 25 16.56 26.71 -13.73
N ASN A 26 16.25 27.88 -13.19
CA ASN A 26 17.03 28.54 -12.14
C ASN A 26 16.55 28.19 -10.73
N THR A 27 15.51 27.38 -10.56
CA THR A 27 15.00 26.94 -9.26
C THR A 27 14.91 25.43 -9.17
N GLN A 28 15.13 24.88 -7.97
CA GLN A 28 15.02 23.44 -7.71
C GLN A 28 13.69 22.87 -8.20
N PHE A 29 12.59 23.57 -7.91
CA PHE A 29 11.25 23.13 -8.30
C PHE A 29 11.07 23.00 -9.81
N LYS A 30 11.55 23.97 -10.60
CA LYS A 30 11.47 23.93 -12.08
C LYS A 30 12.22 22.74 -12.66
N VAL A 31 13.43 22.50 -12.16
CA VAL A 31 14.25 21.37 -12.65
C VAL A 31 13.58 20.03 -12.29
N LEU A 32 13.06 19.87 -11.06
CA LEU A 32 12.34 18.66 -10.65
C LEU A 32 11.07 18.41 -11.48
N CYS A 33 10.30 19.46 -11.77
CA CYS A 33 9.11 19.33 -12.62
C CYS A 33 9.47 18.81 -14.02
N ILE A 34 10.54 19.35 -14.63
CA ILE A 34 10.96 18.92 -15.96
C ILE A 34 11.44 17.47 -15.94
N ILE A 35 12.25 17.08 -14.95
CA ILE A 35 12.70 15.69 -14.77
C ILE A 35 11.49 14.76 -14.62
N ALA A 36 10.53 15.13 -13.78
CA ALA A 36 9.33 14.32 -13.55
C ALA A 36 8.49 14.16 -14.83
N VAL A 37 8.29 15.24 -15.59
CA VAL A 37 7.57 15.21 -16.88
C VAL A 37 8.29 14.33 -17.90
N LEU A 38 9.60 14.46 -18.04
CA LEU A 38 10.40 13.63 -18.96
C LEU A 38 10.34 12.15 -18.56
N ALA A 39 10.53 11.83 -17.26
CA ALA A 39 10.44 10.47 -16.78
C ALA A 39 9.05 9.86 -17.03
N LEU A 40 7.99 10.61 -16.74
CA LEU A 40 6.62 10.17 -16.99
C LEU A 40 6.37 9.96 -18.48
N THR A 41 6.76 10.90 -19.35
CA THR A 41 6.56 10.80 -20.80
C THR A 41 7.29 9.59 -21.38
N ILE A 42 8.53 9.35 -20.96
CA ILE A 42 9.32 8.20 -21.42
C ILE A 42 8.67 6.89 -20.95
N THR A 43 8.33 6.77 -19.67
CA THR A 43 7.76 5.54 -19.12
C THR A 43 6.38 5.22 -19.69
N VAL A 44 5.50 6.23 -19.83
CA VAL A 44 4.20 6.06 -20.47
C VAL A 44 4.36 5.72 -21.95
N GLY A 45 5.28 6.40 -22.65
CA GLY A 45 5.58 6.10 -24.06
C GLY A 45 6.04 4.66 -24.26
N ILE A 46 6.96 4.16 -23.41
CA ILE A 46 7.40 2.75 -23.46
C ILE A 46 6.22 1.81 -23.20
N SER A 47 5.39 2.11 -22.20
CA SER A 47 4.23 1.28 -21.89
C SER A 47 3.23 1.22 -23.04
N CYS A 48 2.90 2.37 -23.64
CA CYS A 48 1.97 2.44 -24.78
C CYS A 48 2.50 1.71 -26.04
N LEU A 49 3.82 1.72 -26.25
CA LEU A 49 4.43 1.02 -27.38
C LEU A 49 4.59 -0.48 -27.14
N SER A 50 4.71 -0.91 -25.89
CA SER A 50 4.99 -2.31 -25.54
C SER A 50 3.71 -3.12 -25.24
N ILE A 51 2.64 -2.47 -24.80
CA ILE A 51 1.39 -3.12 -24.43
C ILE A 51 0.42 -3.05 -25.61
N GLN A 52 -0.03 -4.21 -26.10
CA GLN A 52 -1.13 -4.30 -27.05
C GLN A 52 -2.43 -4.48 -26.28
N GLU A 53 -3.38 -3.60 -26.53
CA GLU A 53 -4.73 -3.75 -25.98
C GLU A 53 -5.43 -4.95 -26.62
N ARG A 54 -6.12 -5.74 -25.79
CA ARG A 54 -7.03 -6.77 -26.27
C ARG A 54 -8.32 -6.11 -26.76
N ASP A 55 -8.87 -6.62 -27.86
CA ASP A 55 -10.17 -6.16 -28.34
C ASP A 55 -11.25 -6.50 -27.30
N PRO A 56 -11.94 -5.51 -26.67
CA PRO A 56 -12.98 -5.75 -25.69
C PRO A 56 -14.14 -6.62 -26.25
N ARG A 57 -14.31 -6.65 -27.58
CA ARG A 57 -15.33 -7.48 -28.25
C ARG A 57 -15.07 -8.97 -28.13
N LEU A 58 -13.82 -9.38 -27.87
CA LEU A 58 -13.44 -10.78 -27.66
C LEU A 58 -13.76 -11.26 -26.23
N GLU A 59 -14.01 -10.35 -25.30
CA GLU A 59 -14.30 -10.64 -23.89
C GLU A 59 -15.82 -10.80 -23.61
N GLY A 60 -16.65 -10.73 -24.64
CA GLY A 60 -18.11 -10.79 -24.54
C GLY A 60 -18.72 -9.39 -24.34
N ASN A 61 -20.02 -9.28 -24.65
CA ASN A 61 -20.73 -8.02 -24.45
C ASN A 61 -20.83 -7.73 -22.94
N PRO A 62 -20.29 -6.62 -22.45
CA PRO A 62 -20.53 -6.21 -21.08
C PRO A 62 -22.05 -6.07 -20.87
N PRO A 63 -22.59 -6.47 -19.72
CA PRO A 63 -24.01 -6.28 -19.43
C PRO A 63 -24.36 -4.80 -19.65
N PRO A 64 -25.52 -4.49 -20.24
CA PRO A 64 -25.87 -3.11 -20.57
C PRO A 64 -25.86 -2.28 -19.28
N GLN A 65 -24.89 -1.38 -19.17
CA GLN A 65 -24.82 -0.44 -18.06
C GLN A 65 -25.98 0.53 -18.18
N LYS A 66 -27.10 0.18 -17.58
CA LYS A 66 -28.24 1.08 -17.39
C LYS A 66 -27.92 1.94 -16.16
N GLY A 67 -27.27 3.08 -16.36
CA GLY A 67 -27.16 3.97 -15.22
C GLY A 67 -26.22 5.16 -15.41
N GLY A 68 -26.67 6.31 -14.95
CA GLY A 68 -25.84 7.52 -14.82
C GLY A 68 -24.85 7.41 -13.64
N VAL A 69 -24.13 8.48 -13.38
CA VAL A 69 -23.12 8.58 -12.30
C VAL A 69 -23.66 8.10 -10.94
N LEU A 70 -24.90 8.37 -10.63
CA LEU A 70 -25.52 7.94 -9.37
C LEU A 70 -25.64 6.42 -9.25
N SER A 71 -25.98 5.73 -10.35
CA SER A 71 -26.08 4.26 -10.33
C SER A 71 -24.71 3.61 -10.10
N PHE A 72 -23.63 4.21 -10.61
CA PHE A 72 -22.27 3.77 -10.34
C PHE A 72 -21.95 3.80 -8.82
N PHE A 73 -22.27 4.91 -8.12
CA PHE A 73 -22.05 4.99 -6.68
C PHE A 73 -22.93 4.01 -5.88
N VAL A 74 -24.16 3.79 -6.31
CA VAL A 74 -25.07 2.81 -5.69
C VAL A 74 -24.53 1.38 -5.88
N GLU A 75 -24.03 1.07 -7.05
CA GLU A 75 -23.44 -0.24 -7.34
C GLU A 75 -22.12 -0.47 -6.59
N LEU A 76 -21.28 0.56 -6.51
CA LEU A 76 -20.08 0.55 -5.68
C LEU A 76 -20.41 0.28 -4.20
N TYR A 77 -21.40 0.98 -3.65
CA TYR A 77 -21.85 0.76 -2.27
C TYR A 77 -22.41 -0.66 -2.05
N ARG A 78 -23.18 -1.20 -3.00
CA ARG A 78 -23.65 -2.57 -2.96
C ARG A 78 -22.49 -3.57 -3.00
N SER A 79 -21.51 -3.34 -3.86
CA SER A 79 -20.30 -4.18 -3.96
C SER A 79 -19.50 -4.15 -2.66
N MET A 80 -19.36 -2.98 -2.03
CA MET A 80 -18.71 -2.88 -0.71
C MET A 80 -19.43 -3.71 0.37
N LYS A 81 -20.76 -3.76 0.35
CA LYS A 81 -21.53 -4.60 1.29
C LYS A 81 -21.39 -6.10 1.04
N ARG A 82 -21.12 -6.50 -0.20
CA ARG A 82 -20.94 -7.90 -0.62
C ARG A 82 -19.50 -8.38 -0.46
N LEU A 83 -18.57 -7.51 -0.10
CA LEU A 83 -17.17 -7.91 0.15
C LEU A 83 -17.10 -8.99 1.24
N PRO A 84 -16.19 -9.97 1.08
CA PRO A 84 -15.86 -10.91 2.13
C PRO A 84 -15.57 -10.18 3.46
N PRO A 85 -16.05 -10.71 4.60
CA PRO A 85 -15.93 -10.03 5.89
C PRO A 85 -14.49 -9.63 6.24
N GLN A 86 -13.51 -10.50 5.95
CA GLN A 86 -12.10 -10.20 6.19
C GLN A 86 -11.60 -9.05 5.31
N VAL A 87 -11.92 -9.04 4.02
CA VAL A 87 -11.56 -7.95 3.09
C VAL A 87 -12.17 -6.63 3.56
N ARG A 88 -13.42 -6.65 4.02
CA ARG A 88 -14.10 -5.46 4.55
C ARG A 88 -13.42 -4.92 5.80
N LYS A 89 -12.95 -5.80 6.72
CA LYS A 89 -12.16 -5.41 7.88
C LYS A 89 -10.84 -4.75 7.45
N VAL A 90 -10.12 -5.32 6.49
CA VAL A 90 -8.88 -4.76 5.94
C VAL A 90 -9.13 -3.38 5.34
N CYS A 91 -10.20 -3.20 4.54
CA CYS A 91 -10.58 -1.90 3.98
C CYS A 91 -10.89 -0.86 5.09
N ALA A 92 -11.56 -1.27 6.16
CA ALA A 92 -11.84 -0.38 7.30
C ALA A 92 -10.55 0.07 8.01
N VAL A 93 -9.62 -0.84 8.24
CA VAL A 93 -8.29 -0.51 8.79
C VAL A 93 -7.56 0.48 7.89
N GLN A 94 -7.52 0.21 6.59
CA GLN A 94 -6.86 1.09 5.61
C GLN A 94 -7.49 2.48 5.61
N PHE A 95 -8.80 2.58 5.66
CA PHE A 95 -9.48 3.87 5.69
C PHE A 95 -8.97 4.75 6.84
N PHE A 96 -8.91 4.23 8.06
CA PHE A 96 -8.42 5.00 9.21
C PHE A 96 -6.90 5.19 9.19
N ALA A 97 -6.13 4.21 8.76
CA ALA A 97 -4.69 4.33 8.62
C ALA A 97 -4.31 5.46 7.66
N TRP A 98 -5.02 5.58 6.52
CA TRP A 98 -4.73 6.60 5.52
C TRP A 98 -5.18 8.01 5.92
N ILE A 99 -6.15 8.16 6.84
CA ILE A 99 -6.39 9.47 7.48
C ILE A 99 -5.10 9.95 8.18
N GLY A 100 -4.31 9.04 8.75
CA GLY A 100 -3.04 9.37 9.38
C GLY A 100 -1.88 9.54 8.39
N TRP A 101 -1.82 8.70 7.36
CA TRP A 101 -0.72 8.74 6.39
C TRP A 101 -0.73 9.96 5.49
N PHE A 102 -1.90 10.49 5.08
CA PHE A 102 -1.96 11.66 4.22
C PHE A 102 -1.33 12.91 4.84
N PRO A 103 -1.58 13.28 6.11
CA PRO A 103 -0.86 14.36 6.78
C PRO A 103 0.66 14.16 6.77
N PHE A 104 1.13 12.96 7.05
CA PHE A 104 2.56 12.65 6.99
C PHE A 104 3.11 12.89 5.58
N LEU A 105 2.50 12.32 4.56
CA LEU A 105 2.97 12.44 3.18
C LEU A 105 2.99 13.89 2.68
N PHE A 106 2.01 14.70 3.09
CA PHE A 106 1.88 16.07 2.59
C PHE A 106 2.77 17.05 3.36
N TYR A 107 2.94 16.84 4.66
CA TYR A 107 3.48 17.89 5.51
C TYR A 107 4.78 17.54 6.24
N ILE A 108 5.30 16.32 6.12
CA ILE A 108 6.51 15.93 6.87
C ILE A 108 7.73 16.75 6.48
N THR A 109 7.88 17.11 5.20
CA THR A 109 8.96 17.98 4.72
C THR A 109 8.84 19.39 5.31
N THR A 110 7.60 19.90 5.40
CA THR A 110 7.30 21.21 6.01
C THR A 110 7.57 21.17 7.50
N TYR A 111 7.19 20.10 8.21
CA TYR A 111 7.48 19.90 9.63
C TYR A 111 8.99 20.02 9.94
N ILE A 112 9.81 19.30 9.18
CA ILE A 112 11.27 19.39 9.35
C ILE A 112 11.78 20.79 8.96
N GLY A 113 11.15 21.39 7.95
CA GLY A 113 11.45 22.74 7.51
C GLY A 113 11.18 23.78 8.61
N GLU A 114 10.03 23.69 9.30
CA GLU A 114 9.68 24.57 10.43
C GLU A 114 10.74 24.50 11.55
N ILE A 115 11.12 23.27 11.94
CA ILE A 115 12.19 23.08 12.95
C ILE A 115 13.51 23.72 12.49
N TYR A 116 13.84 23.62 11.19
CA TYR A 116 15.08 24.18 10.65
C TYR A 116 15.07 25.70 10.63
N VAL A 117 13.95 26.33 10.25
CA VAL A 117 13.88 27.80 10.10
C VAL A 117 13.65 28.50 11.42
N GLU A 118 13.15 27.83 12.45
CA GLU A 118 12.83 28.41 13.76
C GLU A 118 13.95 29.25 14.37
N PRO A 119 15.21 28.76 14.51
CA PRO A 119 16.30 29.59 15.11
C PRO A 119 16.59 30.82 14.27
N TYR A 120 16.48 30.75 12.93
CA TYR A 120 16.71 31.91 12.06
C TYR A 120 15.68 33.02 12.26
N PHE A 121 14.42 32.64 12.48
CA PHE A 121 13.32 33.59 12.72
C PHE A 121 13.39 34.20 14.13
N VAL A 122 13.90 33.43 15.10
CA VAL A 122 14.16 33.95 16.44
C VAL A 122 15.33 34.99 16.44
N GLU A 123 16.41 34.69 15.71
CA GLU A 123 17.57 35.60 15.61
C GLU A 123 17.26 36.85 14.81
N ASN A 124 16.47 36.74 13.73
CA ASN A 124 16.18 37.83 12.80
C ASN A 124 14.67 38.02 12.58
N PRO A 125 13.94 38.67 13.51
CA PRO A 125 12.49 38.86 13.38
C PRO A 125 12.07 39.72 12.18
N HIS A 126 13.00 40.43 11.54
CA HIS A 126 12.75 41.36 10.41
C HIS A 126 13.39 40.88 9.11
N MET A 127 13.46 39.56 8.87
CA MET A 127 13.96 39.03 7.61
C MET A 127 13.16 39.55 6.41
N SER A 128 13.88 39.90 5.35
CA SER A 128 13.25 40.24 4.08
C SER A 128 12.57 39.00 3.45
N PRO A 129 11.53 39.16 2.60
CA PRO A 129 10.90 38.04 1.90
C PRO A 129 11.87 37.14 1.13
N LYS A 130 12.93 37.71 0.55
CA LYS A 130 13.98 36.97 -0.17
C LYS A 130 14.84 36.10 0.76
N GLU A 131 15.16 36.57 1.95
CA GLU A 131 15.89 35.80 2.94
C GLU A 131 15.04 34.66 3.50
N ILE A 132 13.76 34.92 3.76
CA ILE A 132 12.80 33.90 4.15
C ILE A 132 12.72 32.81 3.07
N ASP A 133 12.58 33.16 1.79
CA ASP A 133 12.53 32.22 0.67
C ASP A 133 13.82 31.39 0.56
N ALA A 134 14.97 32.00 0.68
CA ALA A 134 16.26 31.31 0.64
C ALA A 134 16.44 30.33 1.83
N THR A 135 15.96 30.71 3.02
CA THR A 135 15.99 29.84 4.20
C THR A 135 15.06 28.65 4.03
N TRP A 136 13.86 28.85 3.53
CA TRP A 136 12.92 27.78 3.22
C TRP A 136 13.40 26.85 2.11
N GLU A 137 14.13 27.35 1.11
CA GLU A 137 14.74 26.48 0.09
C GLU A 137 15.78 25.52 0.71
N ARG A 138 16.59 26.00 1.67
CA ARG A 138 17.51 25.13 2.41
C ARG A 138 16.77 24.16 3.30
N ALA A 139 15.74 24.62 4.01
CA ALA A 139 14.88 23.80 4.86
C ALA A 139 14.24 22.64 4.08
N THR A 140 13.73 22.90 2.89
CA THR A 140 13.14 21.89 2.01
C THR A 140 14.16 20.81 1.62
N ARG A 141 15.42 21.17 1.36
CA ARG A 141 16.48 20.20 1.08
C ARG A 141 16.80 19.33 2.30
N ILE A 142 16.79 19.89 3.50
CA ILE A 142 16.99 19.12 4.75
C ILE A 142 15.80 18.16 4.97
N GLY A 143 14.56 18.62 4.74
CA GLY A 143 13.39 17.77 4.79
C GLY A 143 13.45 16.61 3.79
N THR A 144 13.90 16.87 2.56
CA THR A 144 14.08 15.81 1.56
C THR A 144 15.24 14.86 1.88
N PHE A 145 16.28 15.32 2.57
CA PHE A 145 17.33 14.45 3.09
C PHE A 145 16.78 13.48 4.16
N ALA A 146 15.95 13.96 5.07
CA ALA A 146 15.30 13.09 6.05
C ALA A 146 14.40 12.03 5.37
N LEU A 147 13.68 12.43 4.32
CA LEU A 147 12.89 11.49 3.51
C LEU A 147 13.78 10.51 2.72
N LEU A 148 14.99 10.89 2.35
CA LEU A 148 15.93 9.95 1.74
C LEU A 148 16.34 8.87 2.73
N ILE A 149 16.62 9.21 3.99
CA ILE A 149 16.93 8.23 5.05
C ILE A 149 15.69 7.35 5.32
N PHE A 150 14.51 7.94 5.43
CA PHE A 150 13.24 7.21 5.50
C PHE A 150 13.09 6.19 4.36
N ALA A 151 13.44 6.55 3.12
CA ALA A 151 13.34 5.65 1.98
C ALA A 151 14.30 4.45 2.08
N PHE A 152 15.52 4.65 2.60
CA PHE A 152 16.45 3.56 2.88
C PHE A 152 15.92 2.63 3.98
N THR A 153 15.39 3.19 5.07
CA THR A 153 14.79 2.41 6.16
C THR A 153 13.57 1.62 5.67
N ASN A 154 12.70 2.27 4.88
CA ASN A 154 11.55 1.62 4.24
C ASN A 154 11.99 0.46 3.34
N LEU A 155 13.00 0.65 2.49
CA LEU A 155 13.51 -0.40 1.61
C LEU A 155 14.07 -1.58 2.43
N ALA A 156 14.88 -1.29 3.45
CA ALA A 156 15.42 -2.31 4.35
C ALA A 156 14.29 -3.08 5.06
N ALA A 157 13.30 -2.37 5.60
CA ALA A 157 12.14 -2.99 6.25
C ALA A 157 11.33 -3.84 5.26
N ALA A 158 11.11 -3.37 4.03
CA ALA A 158 10.38 -4.11 3.00
C ALA A 158 11.08 -5.42 2.59
N VAL A 159 12.40 -5.53 2.76
CA VAL A 159 13.17 -6.77 2.51
C VAL A 159 13.20 -7.66 3.75
N VAL A 160 13.41 -7.09 4.93
CA VAL A 160 13.65 -7.85 6.17
C VAL A 160 12.34 -8.37 6.77
N LEU A 161 11.29 -7.56 6.83
CA LEU A 161 10.05 -7.94 7.52
C LEU A 161 9.36 -9.19 6.95
N PRO A 162 9.28 -9.41 5.62
CA PRO A 162 8.72 -10.63 5.07
C PRO A 162 9.50 -11.91 5.44
N LEU A 163 10.77 -11.78 5.84
CA LEU A 163 11.57 -12.91 6.29
C LEU A 163 11.28 -13.29 7.76
N LEU A 164 10.80 -12.33 8.56
CA LEU A 164 10.53 -12.49 9.99
C LEU A 164 9.06 -12.84 10.27
N ILE A 165 8.15 -12.38 9.42
CA ILE A 165 6.71 -12.52 9.61
C ILE A 165 6.25 -13.85 9.01
N ALA A 166 5.49 -14.63 9.80
CA ALA A 166 4.90 -15.86 9.33
C ALA A 166 3.82 -15.57 8.25
N PRO A 167 3.76 -16.35 7.15
CA PRO A 167 2.71 -16.21 6.14
C PRO A 167 1.33 -16.50 6.75
N GLY A 168 0.33 -15.71 6.34
CA GLY A 168 -1.03 -15.86 6.88
C GLY A 168 -1.79 -17.06 6.30
N PHE A 169 -1.47 -17.49 5.09
CA PHE A 169 -2.06 -18.66 4.41
C PHE A 169 -1.06 -19.22 3.40
N GLU A 170 -0.84 -20.51 3.47
CA GLU A 170 -0.05 -21.24 2.49
C GLU A 170 -1.00 -22.17 1.70
N PRO A 171 -1.21 -21.92 0.40
CA PRO A 171 -2.10 -22.78 -0.39
C PRO A 171 -1.55 -24.21 -0.37
N PRO A 172 -2.45 -25.22 -0.29
CA PRO A 172 -2.04 -26.61 -0.33
C PRO A 172 -1.16 -26.86 -1.57
N SER A 173 0.00 -27.47 -1.37
CA SER A 173 0.86 -27.86 -2.49
C SER A 173 0.06 -28.77 -3.43
N PRO A 174 0.15 -28.62 -4.78
CA PRO A 174 -0.48 -29.52 -5.70
C PRO A 174 -0.03 -30.93 -5.36
N GLN A 175 -0.95 -31.78 -4.88
CA GLN A 175 -0.63 -33.19 -4.68
C GLN A 175 -0.22 -33.76 -6.05
N PRO A 176 0.89 -34.53 -6.12
CA PRO A 176 1.19 -35.27 -7.33
C PRO A 176 -0.04 -36.15 -7.62
N HIS A 177 -0.78 -35.82 -8.69
CA HIS A 177 -1.90 -36.65 -9.11
C HIS A 177 -1.38 -38.06 -9.34
N THR A 178 -1.76 -39.00 -8.49
CA THR A 178 -1.66 -40.41 -8.80
C THR A 178 -2.33 -40.58 -10.16
N PRO A 179 -1.68 -41.22 -11.14
CA PRO A 179 -2.29 -41.40 -12.46
C PRO A 179 -3.58 -42.14 -12.27
N LEU A 180 -4.72 -41.46 -12.44
CA LEU A 180 -6.02 -42.14 -12.53
C LEU A 180 -5.96 -43.06 -13.75
N THR A 181 -6.22 -44.33 -13.54
CA THR A 181 -6.46 -45.32 -14.60
C THR A 181 -7.35 -44.73 -15.68
N PRO A 182 -7.09 -44.95 -16.96
CA PRO A 182 -7.83 -44.35 -18.05
C PRO A 182 -9.23 -44.93 -18.08
N HIS A 183 -10.21 -44.24 -17.50
CA HIS A 183 -11.61 -44.51 -17.81
C HIS A 183 -11.98 -43.77 -19.10
N ALA A 184 -12.61 -44.52 -20.00
CA ALA A 184 -13.01 -44.11 -21.33
C ALA A 184 -13.68 -42.73 -21.38
N TYR A 185 -13.15 -41.87 -22.23
CA TYR A 185 -13.76 -40.58 -22.57
C TYR A 185 -15.04 -40.77 -23.36
N THR A 186 -16.16 -40.35 -22.82
CA THR A 186 -17.35 -39.99 -23.60
C THR A 186 -17.22 -38.48 -23.96
N PRO A 187 -17.36 -38.12 -25.24
CA PRO A 187 -17.30 -36.72 -25.65
C PRO A 187 -18.57 -36.00 -25.24
N THR A 188 -18.49 -35.11 -24.24
CA THR A 188 -19.57 -34.20 -23.94
C THR A 188 -19.29 -32.83 -24.58
N THR A 189 -20.34 -32.26 -25.13
CA THR A 189 -20.49 -30.97 -25.82
C THR A 189 -19.69 -29.79 -25.17
N PRO A 190 -19.24 -28.78 -25.96
CA PRO A 190 -18.46 -27.66 -25.48
C PRO A 190 -19.30 -26.79 -24.53
N ARG A 191 -18.85 -26.73 -23.29
CA ARG A 191 -19.40 -25.84 -22.27
C ARG A 191 -18.84 -24.42 -22.53
N SER A 192 -19.71 -23.43 -22.62
CA SER A 192 -19.33 -22.03 -22.77
C SER A 192 -18.39 -21.59 -21.65
N MET A 193 -17.22 -21.07 -21.99
CA MET A 193 -16.27 -20.50 -21.03
C MET A 193 -16.88 -19.28 -20.37
N THR A 194 -17.00 -19.32 -19.05
CA THR A 194 -17.35 -18.18 -18.22
C THR A 194 -16.07 -17.45 -17.83
N GLY A 195 -16.13 -16.10 -17.70
CA GLY A 195 -14.99 -15.20 -17.52
C GLY A 195 -14.10 -15.43 -16.29
N SER A 196 -14.31 -16.48 -15.49
CA SER A 196 -13.45 -16.86 -14.36
C SER A 196 -12.15 -17.56 -14.77
N ASP A 197 -12.04 -18.01 -16.03
CA ASP A 197 -10.89 -18.79 -16.50
C ASP A 197 -9.66 -17.91 -16.85
N TYR A 198 -9.79 -16.59 -16.80
CA TYR A 198 -8.72 -15.67 -17.19
C TYR A 198 -7.57 -15.53 -16.19
N PHE A 199 -7.78 -15.92 -14.93
CA PHE A 199 -6.74 -15.93 -13.90
C PHE A 199 -6.29 -17.34 -13.49
N ALA A 200 -6.97 -18.37 -14.00
CA ALA A 200 -6.43 -19.70 -13.92
C ALA A 200 -5.27 -19.81 -14.91
N TYR A 201 -4.05 -19.74 -14.42
CA TYR A 201 -2.87 -20.20 -15.15
C TYR A 201 -3.09 -21.68 -15.45
N THR A 202 -3.71 -21.98 -16.61
CA THR A 202 -3.73 -23.33 -17.14
C THR A 202 -2.31 -23.59 -17.68
N PRO A 203 -1.55 -24.50 -17.09
CA PRO A 203 -0.34 -24.99 -17.75
C PRO A 203 -0.82 -25.65 -19.05
N GLN A 204 -0.51 -25.05 -20.20
CA GLN A 204 -0.62 -25.74 -21.46
C GLN A 204 0.16 -27.03 -21.33
N HIS A 205 -0.54 -28.17 -21.38
CA HIS A 205 0.06 -29.46 -21.57
C HIS A 205 0.74 -29.49 -22.95
N SER A 206 1.90 -28.92 -23.04
CA SER A 206 2.89 -29.40 -24.00
C SER A 206 3.48 -30.65 -23.35
N THR A 207 3.25 -31.79 -23.96
CA THR A 207 3.97 -33.05 -23.69
C THR A 207 5.44 -32.89 -24.12
N SER A 208 6.15 -32.01 -23.48
CA SER A 208 7.61 -31.95 -23.51
C SER A 208 8.09 -32.48 -22.17
N LYS A 209 8.83 -33.57 -22.23
CA LYS A 209 9.65 -34.23 -21.19
C LYS A 209 9.84 -33.34 -19.98
N LEU A 210 9.43 -33.85 -18.80
CA LEU A 210 9.78 -33.27 -17.49
C LEU A 210 11.31 -33.08 -17.45
N ASN A 211 11.78 -31.96 -17.94
CA ASN A 211 12.99 -31.39 -17.45
C ASN A 211 12.63 -30.87 -16.06
N LEU A 212 13.01 -31.61 -15.02
CA LEU A 212 13.21 -31.07 -13.71
C LEU A 212 14.20 -29.92 -13.86
N SER A 213 13.68 -28.72 -14.13
CA SER A 213 14.48 -27.52 -14.13
C SER A 213 15.13 -27.45 -12.75
N GLU A 214 16.46 -27.50 -12.72
CA GLU A 214 17.19 -27.30 -11.47
C GLU A 214 16.61 -26.07 -10.76
N PRO A 215 16.33 -26.15 -9.45
CA PRO A 215 15.76 -25.05 -8.71
C PRO A 215 16.59 -23.79 -8.96
N SER A 216 15.96 -22.69 -9.27
CA SER A 216 16.64 -21.44 -9.57
C SER A 216 17.65 -21.12 -8.45
N ARG A 217 18.72 -20.37 -8.77
CA ARG A 217 19.69 -19.94 -7.74
C ARG A 217 18.98 -19.30 -6.54
N TRP A 218 17.88 -18.63 -6.78
CA TRP A 218 17.06 -17.98 -5.76
C TRP A 218 16.30 -18.99 -4.88
N GLU A 219 15.74 -20.05 -5.46
CA GLU A 219 15.10 -21.13 -4.69
C GLU A 219 16.10 -21.91 -3.86
N ARG A 220 17.31 -22.15 -4.38
CA ARG A 220 18.42 -22.76 -3.61
C ARG A 220 18.91 -21.88 -2.46
N ILE A 221 18.88 -20.55 -2.62
CA ILE A 221 19.20 -19.62 -1.54
C ILE A 221 18.09 -19.64 -0.49
N LYS A 222 16.82 -19.57 -0.93
CA LYS A 222 15.65 -19.61 -0.06
C LYS A 222 15.56 -20.91 0.76
N SER A 223 15.87 -22.06 0.15
CA SER A 223 15.87 -23.35 0.86
C SER A 223 17.05 -23.54 1.84
N ARG A 224 18.11 -22.77 1.69
CA ARG A 224 19.27 -22.76 2.60
C ARG A 224 19.17 -21.73 3.73
N MET A 225 18.27 -20.76 3.61
CA MET A 225 17.99 -19.84 4.71
C MET A 225 17.10 -20.59 5.72
N PRO A 226 17.56 -20.78 6.97
CA PRO A 226 16.66 -21.29 8.00
C PRO A 226 15.45 -20.33 8.04
N SER A 227 14.24 -20.86 8.14
CA SER A 227 13.05 -20.02 8.31
C SER A 227 13.20 -19.30 9.64
N VAL A 228 13.67 -18.06 9.60
CA VAL A 228 13.78 -17.17 10.77
C VAL A 228 12.39 -16.66 11.15
N GLN A 229 11.34 -17.23 10.53
CA GLN A 229 9.95 -16.87 10.78
C GLN A 229 9.61 -17.14 12.24
N MET A 230 9.26 -16.10 12.92
CA MET A 230 8.79 -16.18 14.31
C MET A 230 7.31 -16.55 14.30
N SER A 231 6.95 -17.77 14.68
CA SER A 231 5.56 -18.25 14.73
C SER A 231 4.63 -17.34 15.56
N ALA A 232 5.17 -16.68 16.58
CA ALA A 232 4.44 -15.71 17.38
C ALA A 232 4.26 -14.33 16.70
N PHE A 233 4.98 -14.03 15.62
CA PHE A 233 4.95 -12.73 14.93
C PHE A 233 4.17 -12.85 13.62
N THR A 234 2.84 -12.88 13.76
CA THR A 234 1.91 -12.98 12.65
C THR A 234 1.77 -11.65 11.89
N LEU A 235 1.26 -11.70 10.68
CA LEU A 235 1.05 -10.52 9.85
C LEU A 235 0.10 -9.50 10.52
N ARG A 236 -0.95 -9.96 11.19
CA ARG A 236 -1.88 -9.12 11.96
C ARG A 236 -1.14 -8.39 13.08
N ARG A 237 -0.36 -9.10 13.90
CA ARG A 237 0.39 -8.52 15.02
C ARG A 237 1.44 -7.51 14.53
N ALA A 238 2.14 -7.83 13.45
CA ALA A 238 3.07 -6.91 12.81
C ALA A 238 2.38 -5.63 12.35
N TRP A 239 1.20 -5.75 11.76
CA TRP A 239 0.43 -4.59 11.29
C TRP A 239 -0.13 -3.74 12.44
N ILE A 240 -0.62 -4.35 13.53
CA ILE A 240 -0.97 -3.63 14.77
C ILE A 240 0.23 -2.84 15.27
N LEU A 241 1.38 -3.51 15.42
CA LEU A 241 2.60 -2.87 15.89
C LEU A 241 3.02 -1.70 14.99
N SER A 242 2.86 -1.82 13.66
CA SER A 242 3.16 -0.73 12.73
C SER A 242 2.31 0.52 12.98
N HIS A 243 1.02 0.35 13.23
CA HIS A 243 0.13 1.47 13.55
C HIS A 243 0.49 2.12 14.89
N LEU A 244 0.84 1.31 15.89
CA LEU A 244 1.28 1.80 17.19
C LEU A 244 2.62 2.54 17.09
N LEU A 245 3.58 2.04 16.31
CA LEU A 245 4.86 2.71 16.06
C LEU A 245 4.65 4.05 15.34
N PHE A 246 3.77 4.09 14.33
CA PHE A 246 3.46 5.34 13.65
C PHE A 246 2.78 6.35 14.59
N ALA A 247 1.80 5.93 15.38
CA ALA A 247 1.17 6.78 16.38
C ALA A 247 2.18 7.30 17.41
N ALA A 248 3.02 6.41 17.95
CA ALA A 248 4.07 6.80 18.90
C ALA A 248 5.02 7.83 18.27
N ALA A 249 5.48 7.62 17.04
CA ALA A 249 6.36 8.54 16.34
C ALA A 249 5.70 9.92 16.15
N THR A 250 4.41 9.97 15.78
CA THR A 250 3.71 11.26 15.63
C THR A 250 3.53 11.98 16.96
N PHE A 251 3.30 11.28 18.08
CA PHE A 251 3.25 11.90 19.41
C PHE A 251 4.63 12.29 19.93
N LEU A 252 5.71 11.58 19.57
CA LEU A 252 7.06 11.98 19.93
C LEU A 252 7.45 13.34 19.32
N THR A 253 6.71 13.86 18.34
CA THR A 253 6.89 15.24 17.83
C THR A 253 6.70 16.32 18.90
N PHE A 254 6.13 16.02 20.07
CA PHE A 254 6.12 16.92 21.22
C PHE A 254 7.50 17.21 21.80
N PHE A 255 8.45 16.30 21.61
CA PHE A 255 9.78 16.33 22.19
C PHE A 255 10.88 16.62 21.16
N VAL A 256 10.51 16.83 19.92
CA VAL A 256 11.45 17.07 18.82
C VAL A 256 11.61 18.58 18.63
N HIS A 257 12.84 19.07 18.84
CA HIS A 257 13.17 20.49 18.75
C HIS A 257 14.35 20.78 17.80
N ASP A 258 14.95 19.74 17.23
CA ASP A 258 16.07 19.88 16.29
C ASP A 258 15.90 18.97 15.07
N THR A 259 16.56 19.32 13.98
CA THR A 259 16.45 18.63 12.69
C THR A 259 17.04 17.22 12.71
N THR A 260 18.01 16.95 13.57
CA THR A 260 18.64 15.62 13.68
C THR A 260 17.67 14.63 14.32
N THR A 261 17.08 15.02 15.45
CA THR A 261 16.06 14.21 16.14
C THR A 261 14.84 14.02 15.24
N ALA A 262 14.39 15.07 14.51
CA ALA A 262 13.32 14.97 13.52
C ALA A 262 13.66 13.96 12.40
N THR A 263 14.89 13.99 11.89
CA THR A 263 15.35 13.07 10.86
C THR A 263 15.37 11.62 11.35
N ILE A 264 15.85 11.37 12.56
CA ILE A 264 15.86 10.05 13.18
C ILE A 264 14.41 9.53 13.33
N LEU A 265 13.51 10.37 13.84
CA LEU A 265 12.10 10.03 14.00
C LEU A 265 11.46 9.65 12.67
N VAL A 266 11.66 10.46 11.63
CA VAL A 266 11.15 10.21 10.29
C VAL A 266 11.76 8.94 9.69
N ALA A 267 13.04 8.66 9.93
CA ALA A 267 13.66 7.41 9.50
C ALA A 267 12.96 6.19 10.10
N PHE A 268 12.62 6.20 11.38
CA PHE A 268 11.88 5.13 12.04
C PHE A 268 10.49 4.90 11.44
N ILE A 269 9.81 5.95 10.97
CA ILE A 269 8.51 5.84 10.31
C ILE A 269 8.60 5.05 9.00
N GLY A 270 9.78 4.87 8.42
CA GLY A 270 10.00 3.99 7.27
C GLY A 270 9.59 2.53 7.53
N ILE A 271 9.70 2.03 8.77
CA ILE A 271 9.31 0.67 9.16
C ILE A 271 7.78 0.49 9.08
N PRO A 272 6.95 1.27 9.80
CA PRO A 272 5.49 1.16 9.67
C PRO A 272 4.99 1.48 8.26
N TRP A 273 5.67 2.34 7.51
CA TRP A 273 5.33 2.59 6.11
C TRP A 273 5.48 1.35 5.24
N ALA A 274 6.57 0.59 5.38
CA ALA A 274 6.77 -0.66 4.66
C ALA A 274 5.61 -1.64 4.90
N LEU A 275 5.21 -1.84 6.17
CA LEU A 275 4.10 -2.72 6.53
C LEU A 275 2.76 -2.22 6.01
N SER A 276 2.49 -0.92 6.08
CA SER A 276 1.24 -0.33 5.56
C SER A 276 1.05 -0.52 4.06
N ASN A 277 2.15 -0.62 3.30
CA ASN A 277 2.10 -0.88 1.86
C ASN A 277 2.03 -2.37 1.50
N TRP A 278 2.44 -3.27 2.38
CA TRP A 278 2.52 -4.69 2.07
C TRP A 278 1.44 -5.53 2.77
N ALA A 279 1.24 -5.35 4.08
CA ALA A 279 0.38 -6.19 4.90
C ALA A 279 -1.08 -6.29 4.39
N PRO A 280 -1.76 -5.19 4.02
CA PRO A 280 -3.14 -5.27 3.55
C PRO A 280 -3.28 -6.09 2.26
N PHE A 281 -2.33 -5.96 1.33
CA PHE A 281 -2.35 -6.76 0.11
C PHE A 281 -2.10 -8.23 0.37
N ALA A 282 -1.20 -8.56 1.30
CA ALA A 282 -0.94 -9.94 1.70
C ALA A 282 -2.17 -10.57 2.37
N LEU A 283 -2.88 -9.83 3.25
CA LEU A 283 -4.12 -10.30 3.88
C LEU A 283 -5.25 -10.51 2.87
N ILE A 284 -5.41 -9.58 1.93
CA ILE A 284 -6.42 -9.70 0.86
C ILE A 284 -6.10 -10.89 -0.06
N ALA A 285 -4.83 -11.05 -0.45
CA ALA A 285 -4.42 -12.17 -1.29
C ALA A 285 -4.59 -13.52 -0.58
N ALA A 286 -4.28 -13.60 0.72
CA ALA A 286 -4.51 -14.79 1.52
C ALA A 286 -5.99 -15.18 1.57
N GLU A 287 -6.88 -14.21 1.80
CA GLU A 287 -8.34 -14.44 1.81
C GLU A 287 -8.85 -14.91 0.44
N ILE A 288 -8.42 -14.27 -0.66
CA ILE A 288 -8.81 -14.70 -2.02
C ILE A 288 -8.34 -16.13 -2.29
N SER A 289 -7.08 -16.44 -1.95
CA SER A 289 -6.51 -17.78 -2.15
C SER A 289 -7.21 -18.84 -1.31
N LYS A 290 -7.57 -18.54 -0.05
CA LYS A 290 -8.32 -19.41 0.84
C LYS A 290 -9.71 -19.72 0.26
N ARG A 291 -10.44 -18.71 -0.17
CA ARG A 291 -11.78 -18.86 -0.79
C ARG A 291 -11.73 -19.72 -2.06
N GLU A 292 -10.72 -19.52 -2.88
CA GLU A 292 -10.53 -20.31 -4.10
C GLU A 292 -10.18 -21.77 -3.77
N ALA A 293 -9.35 -22.03 -2.75
CA ALA A 293 -9.03 -23.37 -2.29
C ALA A 293 -10.27 -24.12 -1.76
N ILE A 294 -11.20 -23.43 -1.05
CA ILE A 294 -12.49 -23.99 -0.61
C ILE A 294 -13.35 -24.32 -1.82
N ARG A 295 -13.52 -23.41 -2.79
CA ARG A 295 -14.31 -23.64 -4.01
C ARG A 295 -13.81 -24.84 -4.83
N ARG A 296 -12.49 -25.08 -4.80
CA ARG A 296 -11.87 -26.23 -5.48
C ARG A 296 -11.86 -27.50 -4.62
N ASN A 297 -12.48 -27.50 -3.44
CA ASN A 297 -12.47 -28.60 -2.49
C ASN A 297 -11.04 -29.04 -2.10
N GLN A 298 -10.09 -28.12 -2.09
CA GLN A 298 -8.70 -28.39 -1.68
C GLN A 298 -8.51 -28.30 -0.17
N ILE A 299 -9.36 -27.53 0.49
CA ILE A 299 -9.45 -27.41 1.95
C ILE A 299 -10.92 -27.51 2.38
N PRO A 300 -11.21 -28.02 3.59
CA PRO A 300 -12.55 -28.06 4.13
C PRO A 300 -13.12 -26.66 4.31
N ALA A 301 -14.41 -26.50 4.04
CA ALA A 301 -15.09 -25.25 4.30
C ALA A 301 -15.30 -25.07 5.82
N PRO A 302 -15.12 -23.85 6.35
CA PRO A 302 -15.47 -23.56 7.74
C PRO A 302 -16.93 -23.90 8.03
N ALA A 303 -17.24 -24.30 9.27
CA ALA A 303 -18.59 -24.66 9.69
C ALA A 303 -19.58 -23.46 9.75
N THR A 304 -19.15 -22.29 9.27
CA THR A 304 -19.96 -21.08 9.19
C THR A 304 -20.91 -21.12 7.99
N ALA A 305 -22.05 -20.41 8.06
CA ALA A 305 -23.01 -20.29 6.95
C ALA A 305 -22.34 -19.77 5.66
N GLU A 306 -21.36 -18.85 5.78
CA GLU A 306 -20.59 -18.34 4.65
C GLU A 306 -19.69 -19.41 4.03
N GLY A 307 -18.98 -20.20 4.87
CA GLY A 307 -18.15 -21.31 4.39
C GLY A 307 -18.94 -22.36 3.65
N GLN A 308 -20.12 -22.73 4.17
CA GLN A 308 -21.02 -23.68 3.52
C GLN A 308 -21.58 -23.15 2.20
N ALA A 309 -22.00 -21.87 2.15
CA ALA A 309 -22.43 -21.22 0.91
C ALA A 309 -21.32 -21.21 -0.14
N LEU A 310 -20.07 -20.95 0.29
CA LEU A 310 -18.91 -20.96 -0.59
C LEU A 310 -18.64 -22.36 -1.19
N ALA A 311 -18.72 -23.41 -0.36
CA ALA A 311 -18.52 -24.79 -0.79
C ALA A 311 -19.65 -25.28 -1.73
N ASN A 312 -20.89 -24.83 -1.50
CA ASN A 312 -22.05 -25.20 -2.32
C ASN A 312 -22.15 -24.39 -3.62
N GLY A 313 -21.31 -23.36 -3.82
CA GLY A 313 -21.40 -22.47 -4.96
C GLY A 313 -22.50 -21.40 -4.88
N ASP A 314 -23.19 -21.30 -3.74
CA ASP A 314 -24.27 -20.33 -3.47
C ASP A 314 -23.75 -19.04 -2.82
N ASP A 315 -22.48 -18.70 -3.06
CA ASP A 315 -21.83 -17.54 -2.44
C ASP A 315 -22.49 -16.23 -2.89
N PRO A 316 -23.11 -15.45 -1.97
CA PRO A 316 -23.71 -14.15 -2.29
C PRO A 316 -22.67 -13.11 -2.73
N ALA A 317 -21.39 -13.37 -2.52
CA ALA A 317 -20.27 -12.56 -3.00
C ALA A 317 -19.86 -12.93 -4.44
N GLN A 318 -20.53 -13.89 -5.09
CA GLN A 318 -20.26 -14.32 -6.46
C GLN A 318 -20.32 -13.11 -7.42
N GLY A 319 -19.18 -12.70 -7.96
CA GLY A 319 -19.00 -11.48 -8.76
C GLY A 319 -18.36 -10.29 -8.00
N ALA A 320 -18.57 -10.13 -6.68
CA ALA A 320 -17.82 -9.17 -5.87
C ALA A 320 -16.45 -9.71 -5.44
N ASP A 321 -16.23 -11.01 -5.63
CA ASP A 321 -15.04 -11.78 -5.26
C ASP A 321 -13.94 -11.73 -6.35
N GLN A 322 -14.20 -11.03 -7.46
CA GLN A 322 -13.20 -10.85 -8.48
C GLN A 322 -12.09 -9.98 -7.94
N ALA A 323 -10.85 -10.42 -8.03
CA ALA A 323 -9.67 -9.72 -7.50
C ALA A 323 -9.62 -8.24 -7.93
N GLY A 324 -10.05 -7.92 -9.15
CA GLY A 324 -10.12 -6.56 -9.66
C GLY A 324 -11.12 -5.67 -8.89
N VAL A 325 -12.31 -6.19 -8.56
CA VAL A 325 -13.32 -5.47 -7.79
C VAL A 325 -12.84 -5.23 -6.37
N ILE A 326 -12.27 -6.26 -5.72
CA ILE A 326 -11.71 -6.15 -4.37
C ILE A 326 -10.60 -5.10 -4.33
N LEU A 327 -9.65 -5.15 -5.25
CA LEU A 327 -8.56 -4.17 -5.32
C LEU A 327 -9.07 -2.76 -5.65
N GLY A 328 -10.10 -2.64 -6.50
CA GLY A 328 -10.75 -1.36 -6.78
C GLY A 328 -11.39 -0.74 -5.53
N ILE A 329 -12.13 -1.52 -4.75
CA ILE A 329 -12.75 -1.06 -3.50
C ILE A 329 -11.67 -0.76 -2.44
N HIS A 330 -10.62 -1.57 -2.36
CA HIS A 330 -9.48 -1.31 -1.49
C HIS A 330 -8.80 0.03 -1.84
N ASN A 331 -8.64 0.36 -3.14
CA ASN A 331 -8.14 1.66 -3.57
C ASN A 331 -9.06 2.82 -3.16
N VAL A 332 -10.38 2.62 -3.18
CA VAL A 332 -11.32 3.63 -2.65
C VAL A 332 -11.12 3.82 -1.15
N ALA A 333 -10.91 2.73 -0.39
CA ALA A 333 -10.63 2.82 1.05
C ALA A 333 -9.32 3.54 1.37
N ILE A 334 -8.35 3.53 0.45
CA ILE A 334 -7.10 4.29 0.55
C ILE A 334 -7.30 5.75 0.15
N ALA A 335 -7.99 6.02 -0.97
CA ALA A 335 -8.07 7.36 -1.54
C ALA A 335 -9.11 8.27 -0.85
N ALA A 336 -10.26 7.73 -0.45
CA ALA A 336 -11.34 8.52 0.15
C ALA A 336 -10.93 9.26 1.44
N PRO A 337 -10.11 8.68 2.35
CA PRO A 337 -9.63 9.36 3.55
C PRO A 337 -8.86 10.66 3.29
N GLN A 338 -8.29 10.83 2.10
CA GLN A 338 -7.57 12.05 1.71
C GLN A 338 -8.42 13.31 1.90
N VAL A 339 -9.71 13.23 1.55
CA VAL A 339 -10.64 14.36 1.71
C VAL A 339 -10.77 14.74 3.18
N ILE A 340 -10.96 13.74 4.06
CA ILE A 340 -11.10 13.97 5.51
C ILE A 340 -9.79 14.54 6.07
N ALA A 341 -8.65 13.92 5.73
CA ALA A 341 -7.34 14.36 6.17
C ALA A 341 -7.07 15.82 5.76
N THR A 342 -7.40 16.19 4.51
CA THR A 342 -7.22 17.55 4.00
C THR A 342 -8.13 18.55 4.71
N LEU A 343 -9.41 18.22 4.93
CA LEU A 343 -10.35 19.10 5.62
C LEU A 343 -9.92 19.34 7.07
N VAL A 344 -9.54 18.28 7.80
CA VAL A 344 -9.09 18.42 9.19
C VAL A 344 -7.77 19.18 9.25
N SER A 345 -6.80 18.88 8.38
CA SER A 345 -5.54 19.62 8.30
C SER A 345 -5.79 21.11 8.04
N SER A 346 -6.71 21.45 7.10
CA SER A 346 -7.06 22.84 6.81
C SER A 346 -7.69 23.54 8.02
N ALA A 347 -8.54 22.84 8.79
CA ALA A 347 -9.12 23.39 10.01
C ALA A 347 -8.06 23.66 11.09
N ILE A 348 -7.10 22.73 11.28
CA ILE A 348 -5.99 22.89 12.22
C ILE A 348 -5.11 24.06 11.80
N PHE A 349 -4.73 24.17 10.52
CA PHE A 349 -3.95 25.30 10.01
C PHE A 349 -4.69 26.62 10.21
N LYS A 350 -5.97 26.69 9.87
CA LYS A 350 -6.76 27.90 10.09
C LYS A 350 -6.76 28.35 11.56
N ALA A 351 -6.73 27.41 12.50
CA ALA A 351 -6.79 27.70 13.93
C ALA A 351 -5.43 28.03 14.54
N LEU A 352 -4.34 27.40 14.08
CA LEU A 352 -3.05 27.40 14.77
C LEU A 352 -1.91 28.01 13.96
N GLN A 353 -2.01 28.06 12.63
CA GLN A 353 -0.91 28.51 11.77
C GLN A 353 -0.62 29.99 11.99
N LYS A 354 0.65 30.31 12.18
CA LYS A 354 1.15 31.68 12.32
C LYS A 354 1.48 32.30 10.96
N PRO A 355 1.56 33.64 10.87
CA PRO A 355 2.05 34.29 9.66
C PRO A 355 3.46 33.82 9.30
N ARG A 356 3.73 33.73 8.00
CA ARG A 356 5.03 33.26 7.47
C ARG A 356 6.19 34.15 8.01
N GLY A 357 7.23 33.52 8.50
CA GLY A 357 8.40 34.21 9.09
C GLY A 357 8.24 34.53 10.57
N THR A 358 7.16 34.10 11.21
CA THR A 358 7.04 34.22 12.69
C THR A 358 7.46 32.92 13.36
N PRO A 359 8.23 33.01 14.46
CA PRO A 359 8.67 31.83 15.20
C PRO A 359 7.55 31.17 16.01
N GLY A 360 7.74 29.91 16.36
CA GLY A 360 6.86 29.11 17.22
C GLY A 360 5.59 28.64 16.53
N ASP A 361 5.62 28.36 15.24
CA ASP A 361 4.50 27.71 14.52
C ASP A 361 4.62 26.19 14.66
N ASP A 362 3.70 25.58 15.40
CA ASP A 362 3.60 24.13 15.59
C ASP A 362 2.36 23.52 14.91
N SER A 363 1.73 24.25 14.01
CA SER A 363 0.50 23.82 13.36
C SER A 363 0.67 22.52 12.59
N VAL A 364 1.79 22.32 11.90
CA VAL A 364 2.09 21.07 11.18
C VAL A 364 2.28 19.90 12.14
N ALA A 365 2.93 20.11 13.28
CA ALA A 365 3.07 19.08 14.30
C ALA A 365 1.72 18.60 14.83
N TRP A 366 0.74 19.51 15.02
CA TRP A 366 -0.61 19.15 15.42
C TRP A 366 -1.35 18.35 14.35
N VAL A 367 -1.14 18.66 13.08
CA VAL A 367 -1.67 17.88 11.95
C VAL A 367 -1.11 16.45 11.95
N LEU A 368 0.19 16.28 12.21
CA LEU A 368 0.81 14.96 12.33
C LEU A 368 0.28 14.17 13.52
N ARG A 369 0.09 14.81 14.68
CA ARG A 369 -0.48 14.19 15.89
C ARG A 369 -1.93 13.74 15.69
N PHE A 370 -2.73 14.51 14.95
CA PHE A 370 -4.06 14.07 14.51
C PHE A 370 -3.96 12.78 13.69
N GLY A 371 -2.97 12.68 12.80
CA GLY A 371 -2.70 11.45 12.06
C GLY A 371 -2.39 10.26 12.98
N GLY A 372 -1.69 10.50 14.09
CA GLY A 372 -1.43 9.50 15.12
C GLY A 372 -2.69 8.97 15.80
N LEU A 373 -3.67 9.85 16.09
CA LEU A 373 -4.97 9.42 16.64
C LEU A 373 -5.70 8.49 15.66
N ALA A 374 -5.70 8.82 14.38
CA ALA A 374 -6.30 7.96 13.36
C ALA A 374 -5.60 6.59 13.27
N ALA A 375 -4.27 6.57 13.43
CA ALA A 375 -3.51 5.32 13.46
C ALA A 375 -3.83 4.45 14.68
N LEU A 376 -4.13 5.02 15.84
CA LEU A 376 -4.60 4.25 17.01
C LEU A 376 -5.96 3.58 16.73
N VAL A 377 -6.87 4.27 16.03
CA VAL A 377 -8.14 3.67 15.59
C VAL A 377 -7.86 2.52 14.60
N ALA A 378 -6.94 2.70 13.67
CA ALA A 378 -6.52 1.64 12.75
C ALA A 378 -5.92 0.43 13.49
N ALA A 379 -5.07 0.66 14.51
CA ALA A 379 -4.52 -0.40 15.36
C ALA A 379 -5.64 -1.20 16.04
N TYR A 380 -6.62 -0.51 16.63
CA TYR A 380 -7.78 -1.16 17.24
C TYR A 380 -8.59 -1.98 16.23
N LEU A 381 -8.87 -1.43 15.04
CA LEU A 381 -9.60 -2.16 14.01
C LEU A 381 -8.82 -3.38 13.50
N THR A 382 -7.49 -3.30 13.46
CA THR A 382 -6.64 -4.44 13.06
C THR A 382 -6.80 -5.64 14.01
N THR A 383 -7.10 -5.43 15.29
CA THR A 383 -7.38 -6.52 16.23
C THR A 383 -8.64 -7.32 15.90
N ARG A 384 -9.53 -6.76 15.07
CA ARG A 384 -10.76 -7.42 14.59
C ARG A 384 -10.57 -8.32 13.38
N ILE A 385 -9.39 -8.30 12.78
CA ILE A 385 -9.03 -9.21 11.68
C ILE A 385 -8.80 -10.59 12.29
N THR A 386 -9.44 -11.62 11.74
CA THR A 386 -9.33 -12.99 12.22
C THR A 386 -8.04 -13.63 11.70
N GLU A 387 -7.33 -14.37 12.54
CA GLU A 387 -6.17 -15.19 12.15
C GLU A 387 -6.60 -16.65 11.91
N GLU A 388 -5.81 -17.38 11.13
CA GLU A 388 -5.98 -18.82 11.00
C GLU A 388 -5.82 -19.50 12.39
N GLY A 389 -6.75 -20.39 12.72
CA GLY A 389 -6.82 -21.02 14.04
C GLY A 389 -7.84 -20.39 14.99
N GLU A 390 -8.20 -19.09 14.86
CA GLU A 390 -9.28 -18.48 15.64
C GLU A 390 -10.68 -18.82 15.07
N GLU A 391 -10.75 -19.28 13.81
CA GLU A 391 -12.00 -19.66 13.14
C GLU A 391 -12.51 -21.05 13.56
N GLU A 392 -11.67 -21.89 14.17
CA GLU A 392 -12.03 -23.22 14.64
C GLU A 392 -12.63 -23.20 16.05
N GLU A 393 -12.47 -22.10 16.81
CA GLU A 393 -12.95 -21.95 18.18
C GLU A 393 -14.30 -21.19 18.31
N LEU A 394 -14.84 -20.65 17.21
CA LEU A 394 -16.10 -19.91 17.14
C LEU A 394 -17.19 -20.71 16.40
#